data_be0268e332c0814d58dcd5e4b2835e98
#
_entry.id   be0268e332c0814d58dcd5e4b2835e98
#
_cell.length_a   1.000
_cell.length_b   1.000
_cell.length_c   1.000
_cell.angle_alpha   90.00
_cell.angle_beta   90.00
_cell.angle_gamma   90.00
#
_symmetry.space_group_name_H-M   'P 1'
#
loop_
_entity.id
_entity.type
_entity.pdbx_description
1 polymer ?
#
loop_
_entity_poly.entity_id
_entity_poly.type
_entity_poly.pdbx_seq_one_letter_code
_entity_poly.pdbx_strand_id
1 'polypeptide(L)'
;MYIAFGNRVLDSNDIKNIIEENTEFKVIKDMSKGSKREDIVAFNLSLDIDTLNKEISETINISEEDEDTLFEEYMATTEELGFELEEYLPEDSIMDFKAYKWEPSDNDIKGVLVMANEELGNNKLKDVMKRLLTQV
;
A
#
# COMPACT_ATOMS: atom_id res chain seq x y z
N MET A 1 3.71 12.01 -12.23
CA MET A 1 3.62 11.10 -13.39
C MET A 1 2.16 10.94 -13.81
N TYR A 2 1.88 11.11 -15.08
CA TYR A 2 0.52 11.03 -15.61
C TYR A 2 0.16 9.59 -15.97
N ILE A 3 -1.04 9.16 -15.55
CA ILE A 3 -1.51 7.79 -15.69
C ILE A 3 -2.86 7.81 -16.41
N ALA A 4 -3.01 6.95 -17.42
CA ALA A 4 -4.30 6.75 -18.08
C ALA A 4 -5.27 6.06 -17.11
N PHE A 5 -6.46 6.63 -16.94
CA PHE A 5 -7.45 6.14 -15.99
C PHE A 5 -8.85 6.23 -16.62
N GLY A 6 -9.26 5.13 -17.26
CA GLY A 6 -10.49 5.12 -18.04
C GLY A 6 -10.37 6.11 -19.19
N ASN A 7 -11.31 7.06 -19.27
CA ASN A 7 -11.34 8.10 -20.29
C ASN A 7 -10.69 9.42 -19.84
N ARG A 8 -9.95 9.40 -18.73
CA ARG A 8 -9.26 10.58 -18.19
C ARG A 8 -7.82 10.25 -17.80
N VAL A 9 -7.10 11.26 -17.36
CA VAL A 9 -5.71 11.14 -16.90
C VAL A 9 -5.62 11.56 -15.44
N LEU A 10 -4.91 10.77 -14.64
CA LEU A 10 -4.61 11.11 -13.26
C LEU A 10 -3.11 11.41 -13.12
N ASP A 11 -2.78 12.28 -12.17
CA ASP A 11 -1.40 12.47 -11.75
C ASP A 11 -1.14 11.62 -10.50
N SER A 12 -0.15 10.73 -10.56
CA SER A 12 0.19 9.90 -9.41
C SER A 12 0.59 10.72 -8.19
N ASN A 13 1.13 11.93 -8.37
CA ASN A 13 1.45 12.83 -7.26
C ASN A 13 0.20 13.27 -6.49
N ASP A 14 -0.93 13.42 -7.15
CA ASP A 14 -2.18 13.77 -6.48
C ASP A 14 -2.65 12.64 -5.58
N ILE A 15 -2.52 11.39 -6.06
CA ILE A 15 -2.86 10.21 -5.26
C ILE A 15 -1.90 10.08 -4.07
N LYS A 16 -0.61 10.28 -4.28
CA LYS A 16 0.38 10.32 -3.20
C LYS A 16 -0.01 11.31 -2.10
N ASN A 17 -0.35 12.55 -2.50
CA ASN A 17 -0.70 13.60 -1.56
C ASN A 17 -1.96 13.26 -0.77
N ILE A 18 -2.96 12.70 -1.42
CA ILE A 18 -4.20 12.26 -0.76
C ILE A 18 -3.90 11.22 0.31
N ILE A 19 -3.08 10.23 -0.01
CA ILE A 19 -2.70 9.19 0.94
C ILE A 19 -1.95 9.79 2.14
N GLU A 20 -0.94 10.61 1.88
CA GLU A 20 -0.11 11.17 2.94
C GLU A 20 -0.84 12.20 3.82
N GLU A 21 -1.80 12.93 3.25
CA GLU A 21 -2.59 13.91 4.00
C GLU A 21 -3.68 13.28 4.87
N ASN A 22 -4.19 12.11 4.49
CA ASN A 22 -5.34 11.48 5.14
C ASN A 22 -5.00 10.24 5.97
N THR A 23 -3.79 9.72 5.87
CA THR A 23 -3.38 8.49 6.57
C THR A 23 -1.98 8.62 7.14
N GLU A 24 -1.58 7.62 7.93
CA GLU A 24 -0.22 7.54 8.48
C GLU A 24 0.77 6.89 7.50
N PHE A 25 0.30 6.40 6.36
CA PHE A 25 1.20 5.85 5.34
C PHE A 25 2.07 6.95 4.72
N LYS A 26 3.32 6.59 4.46
CA LYS A 26 4.26 7.44 3.73
C LYS A 26 4.61 6.78 2.41
N VAL A 27 4.66 7.57 1.34
CA VAL A 27 5.06 7.07 0.02
C VAL A 27 6.59 7.17 -0.06
N ILE A 28 7.26 6.02 -0.09
CA ILE A 28 8.71 5.95 -0.20
C ILE A 28 9.15 6.15 -1.65
N LYS A 29 8.42 5.54 -2.57
CA LYS A 29 8.75 5.58 -3.99
C LYS A 29 7.51 5.41 -4.84
N ASP A 30 7.42 6.19 -5.91
CA ASP A 30 6.43 5.98 -6.97
C ASP A 30 6.97 4.86 -7.89
N MET A 31 6.26 3.73 -7.90
CA MET A 31 6.63 2.55 -8.69
C MET A 31 5.80 2.42 -9.98
N SER A 32 5.01 3.42 -10.31
CA SER A 32 4.09 3.35 -11.45
C SER A 32 4.80 3.01 -12.76
N LYS A 33 5.97 3.62 -12.98
CA LYS A 33 6.80 3.34 -14.15
C LYS A 33 7.32 1.89 -14.18
N GLY A 34 7.58 1.32 -13.01
CA GLY A 34 8.05 -0.07 -12.88
C GLY A 34 7.00 -1.10 -13.28
N SER A 35 5.73 -0.71 -13.34
CA SER A 35 4.65 -1.57 -13.83
C SER A 35 4.76 -1.85 -15.33
N LYS A 36 5.47 -0.99 -16.07
CA LYS A 36 5.60 -1.00 -17.53
C LYS A 36 4.25 -0.84 -18.24
N ARG A 37 3.30 -0.21 -17.57
CA ARG A 37 1.98 0.11 -18.09
C ARG A 37 1.70 1.60 -17.88
N GLU A 38 0.86 2.16 -18.75
CA GLU A 38 0.46 3.57 -18.68
C GLU A 38 -0.79 3.80 -17.82
N ASP A 39 -1.42 2.72 -17.36
CA ASP A 39 -2.72 2.72 -16.69
C ASP A 39 -2.66 2.24 -15.23
N ILE A 40 -1.48 2.21 -14.63
CA ILE A 40 -1.27 1.77 -13.25
C ILE A 40 -0.64 2.89 -12.42
N VAL A 41 -1.23 3.14 -11.25
CA VAL A 41 -0.57 3.88 -10.16
C VAL A 41 -0.04 2.86 -9.18
N ALA A 42 1.23 2.93 -8.83
CA ALA A 42 1.84 2.02 -7.87
C ALA A 42 2.80 2.77 -6.95
N PHE A 43 2.76 2.43 -5.66
CA PHE A 43 3.62 3.03 -4.65
C PHE A 43 4.23 1.98 -3.74
N ASN A 44 5.48 2.22 -3.35
CA ASN A 44 6.09 1.57 -2.20
C ASN A 44 5.77 2.43 -0.99
N LEU A 45 5.07 1.85 -0.02
CA LEU A 45 4.57 2.56 1.17
C LEU A 45 5.27 2.07 2.43
N SER A 46 5.34 2.96 3.41
CA SER A 46 5.84 2.67 4.75
C SER A 46 4.77 3.00 5.79
N LEU A 47 4.65 2.14 6.80
CA LEU A 47 3.82 2.39 7.97
C LEU A 47 4.65 2.14 9.23
N ASP A 48 4.75 3.15 10.09
CA ASP A 48 5.56 3.10 11.31
C ASP A 48 5.07 2.03 12.29
N ILE A 49 6.02 1.34 12.92
CA ILE A 49 5.72 0.39 14.00
C ILE A 49 4.99 1.08 15.16
N ASP A 50 5.34 2.32 15.49
CA ASP A 50 4.66 3.05 16.56
C ASP A 50 3.17 3.25 16.27
N THR A 51 2.82 3.53 15.02
CA THR A 51 1.42 3.62 14.59
C THR A 51 0.73 2.27 14.73
N LEU A 52 1.37 1.20 14.27
CA LEU A 52 0.84 -0.16 14.38
C LEU A 52 0.64 -0.58 15.83
N ASN A 53 1.58 -0.25 16.71
CA ASN A 53 1.45 -0.56 18.14
C ASN A 53 0.23 0.10 18.77
N LYS A 54 -0.11 1.32 18.36
CA LYS A 54 -1.33 1.99 18.85
C LYS A 54 -2.59 1.24 18.40
N GLU A 55 -2.61 0.73 17.16
CA GLU A 55 -3.74 -0.02 16.63
C GLU A 55 -3.92 -1.37 17.32
N ILE A 56 -2.84 -2.15 17.43
CA ILE A 56 -2.94 -3.52 17.95
C ILE A 56 -2.98 -3.59 19.48
N SER A 57 -2.50 -2.56 20.19
CA SER A 57 -2.52 -2.53 21.67
C SER A 57 -3.93 -2.52 22.25
N GLU A 58 -4.93 -2.20 21.45
CA GLU A 58 -6.33 -2.26 21.84
C GLU A 58 -6.84 -3.70 21.98
N THR A 59 -6.17 -4.65 21.32
CA THR A 59 -6.62 -6.06 21.26
C THR A 59 -5.64 -7.04 21.88
N ILE A 60 -4.34 -6.73 21.92
CA ILE A 60 -3.31 -7.59 22.49
C ILE A 60 -2.35 -6.79 23.37
N ASN A 61 -1.67 -7.48 24.29
CA ASN A 61 -0.60 -6.90 25.09
C ASN A 61 0.74 -7.13 24.38
N ILE A 62 1.24 -6.09 23.73
CA ILE A 62 2.44 -6.15 22.89
C ILE A 62 3.66 -6.66 23.67
N SER A 63 3.80 -6.25 24.93
CA SER A 63 4.96 -6.62 25.76
C SER A 63 4.99 -8.10 26.13
N GLU A 64 3.87 -8.80 25.98
CA GLU A 64 3.75 -10.23 26.31
C GLU A 64 3.88 -11.13 25.07
N GLU A 65 3.90 -10.54 23.87
CA GLU A 65 3.95 -11.30 22.63
C GLU A 65 5.39 -11.54 22.17
N ASP A 66 5.62 -12.70 21.56
CA ASP A 66 6.91 -12.99 20.94
C ASP A 66 7.05 -12.29 19.59
N GLU A 67 8.27 -12.32 19.05
CA GLU A 67 8.59 -11.62 17.80
C GLU A 67 7.82 -12.18 16.60
N ASP A 68 7.63 -13.49 16.54
CA ASP A 68 6.89 -14.13 15.45
C ASP A 68 5.42 -13.72 15.45
N THR A 69 4.80 -13.67 16.62
CA THR A 69 3.42 -13.23 16.78
C THR A 69 3.29 -11.75 16.42
N LEU A 70 4.22 -10.91 16.87
CA LEU A 70 4.23 -9.49 16.51
C LEU A 70 4.41 -9.29 15.00
N PHE A 71 5.29 -10.07 14.37
CA PHE A 71 5.47 -10.00 12.93
C PHE A 71 4.16 -10.27 12.18
N GLU A 72 3.46 -11.34 12.55
CA GLU A 72 2.17 -11.68 11.93
C GLU A 72 1.13 -10.60 12.15
N GLU A 73 1.05 -10.06 13.36
CA GLU A 73 0.11 -8.98 13.68
C GLU A 73 0.43 -7.70 12.92
N TYR A 74 1.70 -7.32 12.85
CA TYR A 74 2.10 -6.12 12.09
C TYR A 74 1.80 -6.24 10.60
N MET A 75 2.09 -7.40 10.02
CA MET A 75 1.84 -7.63 8.59
C MET A 75 0.33 -7.65 8.29
N ALA A 76 -0.46 -8.35 9.10
CA ALA A 76 -1.90 -8.42 8.93
C ALA A 76 -2.58 -7.06 9.11
N THR A 77 -2.20 -6.32 10.15
CA THR A 77 -2.77 -4.99 10.42
C THR A 77 -2.40 -4.00 9.32
N THR A 78 -1.16 -4.05 8.84
CA THR A 78 -0.74 -3.18 7.74
C THR A 78 -1.54 -3.46 6.47
N GLU A 79 -1.83 -4.72 6.15
CA GLU A 79 -2.66 -5.07 4.99
C GLU A 79 -4.10 -4.58 5.16
N GLU A 80 -4.64 -4.73 6.36
CA GLU A 80 -5.99 -4.24 6.67
C GLU A 80 -6.09 -2.72 6.48
N LEU A 81 -5.14 -1.97 7.05
CA LEU A 81 -5.06 -0.52 6.87
C LEU A 81 -4.78 -0.14 5.41
N GLY A 82 -3.98 -0.95 4.71
CA GLY A 82 -3.70 -0.75 3.29
C GLY A 82 -4.95 -0.85 2.43
N PHE A 83 -5.82 -1.82 2.69
CA PHE A 83 -7.09 -1.94 1.96
C PHE A 83 -8.07 -0.81 2.29
N GLU A 84 -7.98 -0.21 3.47
CA GLU A 84 -8.78 0.97 3.83
C GLU A 84 -8.42 2.21 3.00
N LEU A 85 -7.25 2.23 2.34
CA LEU A 85 -6.87 3.31 1.43
C LEU A 85 -7.86 3.48 0.27
N GLU A 86 -8.63 2.45 -0.04
CA GLU A 86 -9.67 2.51 -1.07
C GLU A 86 -10.63 3.70 -0.88
N GLU A 87 -10.90 4.07 0.37
CA GLU A 87 -11.79 5.19 0.70
C GLU A 87 -11.31 6.53 0.11
N TYR A 88 -10.00 6.67 -0.11
CA TYR A 88 -9.39 7.91 -0.59
C TYR A 88 -9.08 7.88 -2.09
N LEU A 89 -9.34 6.76 -2.74
CA LEU A 89 -9.09 6.59 -4.17
C LEU A 89 -10.36 6.92 -4.98
N PRO A 90 -10.23 7.20 -6.30
CA PRO A 90 -11.40 7.44 -7.12
C PRO A 90 -12.41 6.29 -7.07
N GLU A 91 -13.71 6.60 -7.14
CA GLU A 91 -14.79 5.61 -7.02
C GLU A 91 -14.70 4.49 -8.06
N ASP A 92 -14.25 4.81 -9.25
CA ASP A 92 -14.11 3.87 -10.37
C ASP A 92 -12.75 3.18 -10.40
N SER A 93 -12.06 3.13 -9.26
CA SER A 93 -10.79 2.44 -9.13
C SER A 93 -10.94 1.03 -8.58
N ILE A 94 -9.98 0.18 -8.94
CA ILE A 94 -9.67 -1.07 -8.24
C ILE A 94 -8.28 -0.94 -7.64
N MET A 95 -8.03 -1.65 -6.56
CA MET A 95 -6.73 -1.62 -5.90
C MET A 95 -6.36 -2.99 -5.34
N ASP A 96 -5.07 -3.18 -5.11
CA ASP A 96 -4.54 -4.27 -4.33
C ASP A 96 -3.41 -3.75 -3.44
N PHE A 97 -3.20 -4.39 -2.31
CA PHE A 97 -2.17 -4.01 -1.36
C PHE A 97 -1.50 -5.27 -0.80
N LYS A 98 -0.17 -5.23 -0.68
CA LYS A 98 0.58 -6.34 -0.08
C LYS A 98 1.68 -5.80 0.82
N ALA A 99 1.63 -6.13 2.11
CA ALA A 99 2.75 -5.92 3.02
C ALA A 99 3.80 -7.00 2.73
N TYR A 100 5.07 -6.60 2.61
CA TYR A 100 6.09 -7.56 2.19
C TYR A 100 7.30 -7.63 3.11
N LYS A 101 7.47 -6.68 4.03
CA LYS A 101 8.68 -6.64 4.85
C LYS A 101 8.48 -5.84 6.13
N TRP A 102 9.01 -6.39 7.23
CA TRP A 102 9.29 -5.63 8.45
C TRP A 102 10.74 -5.18 8.38
N GLU A 103 10.98 -3.87 8.31
CA GLU A 103 12.32 -3.30 8.26
C GLU A 103 12.72 -2.74 9.61
N PRO A 104 13.54 -3.48 10.40
CA PRO A 104 13.92 -3.02 11.74
C PRO A 104 14.70 -1.70 11.74
N SER A 105 15.55 -1.49 10.74
CA SER A 105 16.38 -0.26 10.68
C SER A 105 15.55 1.00 10.46
N ASP A 106 14.42 0.88 9.75
CA ASP A 106 13.49 2.00 9.51
C ASP A 106 12.33 2.00 10.51
N ASN A 107 12.24 0.97 11.35
CA ASN A 107 11.17 0.76 12.32
C ASN A 107 9.78 0.84 11.67
N ASP A 108 9.61 0.15 10.55
CA ASP A 108 8.37 0.18 9.78
C ASP A 108 8.03 -1.16 9.12
N ILE A 109 6.81 -1.21 8.58
CA ILE A 109 6.37 -2.26 7.66
C ILE A 109 6.29 -1.64 6.28
N LYS A 110 6.90 -2.30 5.30
CA LYS A 110 6.84 -1.89 3.89
C LYS A 110 5.73 -2.63 3.18
N GLY A 111 5.05 -1.94 2.28
CA GLY A 111 4.00 -2.52 1.46
C GLY A 111 3.96 -1.90 0.07
N VAL A 112 3.34 -2.59 -0.86
CA VAL A 112 3.09 -2.12 -2.22
C VAL A 112 1.59 -1.93 -2.43
N LEU A 113 1.22 -0.75 -2.89
CA LEU A 113 -0.13 -0.43 -3.35
C LEU A 113 -0.13 -0.37 -4.87
N VAL A 114 -1.11 -1.00 -5.51
CA VAL A 114 -1.38 -0.82 -6.93
C VAL A 114 -2.84 -0.41 -7.11
N MET A 115 -3.08 0.50 -8.05
CA MET A 115 -4.40 1.04 -8.34
C MET A 115 -4.55 1.24 -9.84
N ALA A 116 -5.75 1.00 -10.35
CA ALA A 116 -6.10 1.24 -11.74
C ALA A 116 -7.59 1.53 -11.87
N ASN A 117 -8.01 1.98 -13.06
CA ASN A 117 -9.42 2.06 -13.39
C ASN A 117 -10.01 0.64 -13.41
N GLU A 118 -11.27 0.51 -12.98
CA GLU A 118 -11.97 -0.78 -12.89
C GLU A 118 -12.04 -1.55 -14.21
N GLU A 119 -11.93 -0.87 -15.35
CA GLU A 119 -11.91 -1.49 -16.67
C GLU A 119 -10.73 -2.47 -16.86
N LEU A 120 -9.63 -2.25 -16.14
CA LEU A 120 -8.46 -3.13 -16.24
C LEU A 120 -8.76 -4.55 -15.76
N GLY A 121 -9.56 -4.69 -14.73
CA GLY A 121 -9.89 -5.95 -14.10
C GLY A 121 -8.88 -6.41 -13.04
N ASN A 122 -9.37 -7.15 -12.06
CA ASN A 122 -8.59 -7.57 -10.90
C ASN A 122 -7.46 -8.54 -11.25
N ASN A 123 -7.65 -9.40 -12.25
CA ASN A 123 -6.63 -10.40 -12.62
C ASN A 123 -5.35 -9.73 -13.13
N LYS A 124 -5.50 -8.71 -13.99
CA LYS A 124 -4.35 -7.95 -14.50
C LYS A 124 -3.67 -7.16 -13.38
N LEU A 125 -4.47 -6.61 -12.48
CA LEU A 125 -3.95 -5.87 -11.33
C LEU A 125 -3.08 -6.77 -10.43
N LYS A 126 -3.54 -7.99 -10.17
CA LYS A 126 -2.78 -8.98 -9.39
C LYS A 126 -1.48 -9.38 -10.08
N ASP A 127 -1.48 -9.50 -11.39
CA ASP A 127 -0.27 -9.80 -12.16
C ASP A 127 0.76 -8.67 -12.03
N VAL A 128 0.29 -7.42 -12.07
CA VAL A 128 1.14 -6.25 -11.86
C VAL A 128 1.71 -6.27 -10.44
N MET A 129 0.89 -6.56 -9.43
CA MET A 129 1.37 -6.66 -8.05
C MET A 129 2.50 -7.68 -7.92
N LYS A 130 2.35 -8.86 -8.50
CA LYS A 130 3.40 -9.90 -8.47
C LYS A 130 4.70 -9.41 -9.09
N ARG A 131 4.61 -8.69 -10.21
CA ARG A 131 5.79 -8.13 -10.87
C ARG A 131 6.48 -7.09 -9.99
N LEU A 132 5.73 -6.19 -9.40
CA LEU A 132 6.29 -5.12 -8.57
C LEU A 132 6.92 -5.66 -7.30
N LEU A 133 6.37 -6.73 -6.72
CA LEU A 133 6.96 -7.36 -5.54
C LEU A 133 8.36 -7.95 -5.81
N THR A 134 8.70 -8.23 -7.06
CA THR A 134 10.06 -8.67 -7.42
C THR A 134 11.05 -7.52 -7.48
N GLN A 135 10.58 -6.27 -7.45
CA GLN A 135 11.40 -5.06 -7.56
C GLN A 135 11.72 -4.42 -6.20
N VAL A 136 11.14 -4.93 -5.14
CA VAL A 136 11.34 -4.40 -3.79
C VAL A 136 12.17 -5.32 -2.89
#